data_24871ed11d049e95bd1c49f52f78ee04
#
_entry.id   24871ed11d049e95bd1c49f52f78ee04
#
_cell.length_a   1.000
_cell.length_b   1.000
_cell.length_c   1.000
_cell.angle_alpha   90.00
_cell.angle_beta   90.00
_cell.angle_gamma   90.00
#
_symmetry.space_group_name_H-M   'P 1'
#
loop_
_entity.id
_entity.type
_entity.pdbx_description
1 polymer ?
#
loop_
_entity_poly.entity_id
_entity_poly.type
_entity_poly.pdbx_seq_one_letter_code
_entity_poly.pdbx_strand_id
1 'polypeptide(L)'
;MESMSEEGYNKILAELKQLESVELPRVREAIAEARAQGDLSENFEYHAAKREQGKLLSRMRFVQRVLENARVVDKSLLNSDTVGLLSRVGITNVASNHSMSYTIVNPHEANLADGKISVKSPIAQALIGNKVGDVVEARVPAGVIKLRIDSIELS
;
A
#
# COMPACT_ATOMS: atom_id res chain seq x y z
N MET A 1 2.98 7.92 13.58
CA MET A 1 3.12 6.51 13.14
C MET A 1 1.89 6.08 12.35
N GLU A 2 2.08 5.34 11.30
CA GLU A 2 0.99 4.82 10.48
C GLU A 2 0.68 3.36 10.85
N SER A 3 -0.58 3.07 11.12
CA SER A 3 -1.02 1.71 11.44
C SER A 3 -1.05 0.84 10.19
N MET A 4 -0.62 -0.40 10.32
CA MET A 4 -0.45 -1.36 9.23
C MET A 4 -0.76 -2.76 9.72
N SER A 5 -1.22 -3.63 8.82
CA SER A 5 -1.38 -5.04 9.16
C SER A 5 -0.02 -5.72 9.31
N GLU A 6 0.02 -6.81 10.08
CA GLU A 6 1.23 -7.63 10.19
C GLU A 6 1.64 -8.20 8.84
N GLU A 7 0.67 -8.65 8.04
CA GLU A 7 0.93 -9.17 6.70
C GLU A 7 1.57 -8.12 5.78
N GLY A 8 1.04 -6.88 5.81
CA GLY A 8 1.60 -5.77 5.05
C GLY A 8 3.00 -5.41 5.49
N TYR A 9 3.23 -5.34 6.80
CA TYR A 9 4.56 -5.09 7.36
C TYR A 9 5.57 -6.15 6.90
N ASN A 10 5.21 -7.42 7.03
CA ASN A 10 6.09 -8.52 6.63
C ASN A 10 6.37 -8.53 5.13
N LYS A 11 5.41 -8.17 4.31
CA LYS A 11 5.57 -8.07 2.86
C LYS A 11 6.57 -6.97 2.49
N ILE A 12 6.48 -5.81 3.14
CA ILE A 12 7.40 -4.69 2.92
C ILE A 12 8.80 -5.04 3.44
N LEU A 13 8.89 -5.71 4.58
CA LEU A 13 10.16 -6.18 5.11
C LEU A 13 10.83 -7.18 4.16
N ALA A 14 10.06 -8.09 3.57
CA ALA A 14 10.55 -9.03 2.57
C ALA A 14 11.06 -8.32 1.32
N GLU A 15 10.38 -7.26 0.87
CA GLU A 15 10.86 -6.41 -0.22
C GLU A 15 12.22 -5.81 0.10
N LEU A 16 12.38 -5.23 1.29
CA LEU A 16 13.66 -4.65 1.70
C LEU A 16 14.78 -5.69 1.70
N LYS A 17 14.52 -6.87 2.23
CA LYS A 17 15.50 -7.97 2.23
C LYS A 17 15.88 -8.39 0.81
N GLN A 18 14.92 -8.44 -0.11
CA GLN A 18 15.15 -8.75 -1.52
C GLN A 18 16.05 -7.68 -2.18
N LEU A 19 15.76 -6.42 -1.91
CA LEU A 19 16.55 -5.30 -2.44
C LEU A 19 17.99 -5.34 -1.92
N GLU A 20 18.18 -5.61 -0.64
CA GLU A 20 19.50 -5.64 -0.01
C GLU A 20 20.33 -6.86 -0.40
N SER A 21 19.71 -8.05 -0.47
CA SER A 21 20.43 -9.31 -0.61
C SER A 21 20.52 -9.83 -2.04
N VAL A 22 19.63 -9.39 -2.93
CA VAL A 22 19.60 -9.86 -4.31
C VAL A 22 19.85 -8.72 -5.29
N GLU A 23 19.03 -7.67 -5.24
CA GLU A 23 19.08 -6.62 -6.24
C GLU A 23 20.34 -5.76 -6.14
N LEU A 24 20.70 -5.32 -4.94
CA LEU A 24 21.87 -4.48 -4.75
C LEU A 24 23.18 -5.17 -5.13
N PRO A 25 23.45 -6.42 -4.71
CA PRO A 25 24.63 -7.16 -5.17
C PRO A 25 24.66 -7.33 -6.70
N ARG A 26 23.53 -7.61 -7.33
CA ARG A 26 23.42 -7.76 -8.79
C ARG A 26 23.84 -6.46 -9.50
N VAL A 27 23.35 -5.32 -9.04
CA VAL A 27 23.68 -4.02 -9.65
C VAL A 27 25.14 -3.66 -9.41
N ARG A 28 25.69 -3.93 -8.23
CA ARG A 28 27.10 -3.71 -7.92
C ARG A 28 28.00 -4.54 -8.83
N GLU A 29 27.63 -5.77 -9.11
CA GLU A 29 28.36 -6.63 -10.05
C GLU A 29 28.29 -6.07 -11.47
N ALA A 30 27.13 -5.61 -11.92
CA ALA A 30 26.95 -4.98 -13.22
C ALA A 30 27.83 -3.73 -13.37
N ILE A 31 27.96 -2.93 -12.32
CA ILE A 31 28.84 -1.76 -12.31
C ILE A 31 30.32 -2.18 -12.44
N ALA A 32 30.72 -3.20 -11.70
CA ALA A 32 32.09 -3.71 -11.73
C ALA A 32 32.45 -4.25 -13.11
N GLU A 33 31.56 -5.01 -13.75
CA GLU A 33 31.73 -5.52 -15.11
C GLU A 33 31.83 -4.39 -16.14
N ALA A 34 30.97 -3.38 -16.02
CA ALA A 34 30.98 -2.24 -16.93
C ALA A 34 32.27 -1.42 -16.81
N ARG A 35 32.79 -1.23 -15.60
CA ARG A 35 34.08 -0.56 -15.37
C ARG A 35 35.23 -1.28 -16.04
N ALA A 36 35.20 -2.60 -16.06
CA ALA A 36 36.25 -3.43 -16.66
C ALA A 36 36.33 -3.26 -18.19
N GLN A 37 35.30 -2.71 -18.85
CA GLN A 37 35.23 -2.56 -20.29
C GLN A 37 35.86 -1.26 -20.81
N GLY A 38 36.36 -0.37 -19.97
CA GLY A 38 37.14 0.80 -20.39
C GLY A 38 36.59 2.15 -20.01
N ASP A 39 36.61 3.12 -20.93
CA ASP A 39 36.30 4.52 -20.67
C ASP A 39 34.90 4.74 -20.10
N LEU A 40 34.83 5.24 -18.86
CA LEU A 40 33.58 5.43 -18.14
C LEU A 40 32.72 6.58 -18.69
N SER A 41 33.32 7.58 -19.30
CA SER A 41 32.62 8.76 -19.81
C SER A 41 31.68 8.43 -20.99
N GLU A 42 32.00 7.39 -21.78
CA GLU A 42 31.26 6.96 -22.96
C GLU A 42 30.64 5.57 -22.78
N ASN A 43 30.70 5.01 -21.58
CA ASN A 43 30.25 3.66 -21.30
C ASN A 43 28.76 3.66 -20.89
N PHE A 44 27.88 3.36 -21.85
CA PHE A 44 26.44 3.31 -21.61
C PHE A 44 26.04 2.28 -20.57
N GLU A 45 26.69 1.13 -20.53
CA GLU A 45 26.40 0.10 -19.55
C GLU A 45 26.72 0.56 -18.13
N TYR A 46 27.85 1.24 -17.97
CA TYR A 46 28.25 1.83 -16.70
C TYR A 46 27.21 2.87 -16.22
N HIS A 47 26.84 3.81 -17.10
CA HIS A 47 25.88 4.86 -16.76
C HIS A 47 24.49 4.29 -16.47
N ALA A 48 24.05 3.29 -17.23
CA ALA A 48 22.78 2.61 -17.00
C ALA A 48 22.76 1.90 -15.64
N ALA A 49 23.83 1.19 -15.30
CA ALA A 49 23.96 0.50 -14.02
C ALA A 49 24.03 1.49 -12.84
N LYS A 50 24.70 2.63 -13.00
CA LYS A 50 24.72 3.68 -11.97
C LYS A 50 23.35 4.30 -11.75
N ARG A 51 22.57 4.53 -12.81
CA ARG A 51 21.17 5.01 -12.69
C ARG A 51 20.31 3.99 -11.98
N GLU A 52 20.43 2.72 -12.32
CA GLU A 52 19.72 1.64 -11.67
C GLU A 52 20.05 1.57 -10.17
N GLN A 53 21.33 1.69 -9.83
CA GLN A 53 21.76 1.74 -8.42
C GLN A 53 21.10 2.91 -7.67
N GLY A 54 21.04 4.09 -8.28
CA GLY A 54 20.42 5.27 -7.68
C GLY A 54 18.94 5.04 -7.38
N LYS A 55 18.20 4.46 -8.32
CA LYS A 55 16.78 4.12 -8.14
C LYS A 55 16.59 3.08 -7.04
N LEU A 56 17.44 2.07 -7.03
CA LEU A 56 17.40 1.00 -6.04
C LEU A 56 17.65 1.53 -4.63
N LEU A 57 18.68 2.33 -4.45
CA LEU A 57 19.00 2.95 -3.15
C LEU A 57 17.89 3.90 -2.68
N SER A 58 17.26 4.63 -3.59
CA SER A 58 16.12 5.50 -3.27
C SER A 58 14.92 4.67 -2.80
N ARG A 59 14.63 3.57 -3.48
CA ARG A 59 13.55 2.65 -3.07
C ARG A 59 13.83 2.04 -1.71
N MET A 60 15.07 1.61 -1.48
CA MET A 60 15.48 1.05 -0.18
C MET A 60 15.28 2.06 0.95
N ARG A 61 15.70 3.31 0.76
CA ARG A 61 15.49 4.38 1.76
C ARG A 61 14.02 4.64 2.02
N PHE A 62 13.20 4.65 0.97
CA PHE A 62 11.75 4.82 1.10
C PHE A 62 11.13 3.69 1.92
N VAL A 63 11.45 2.44 1.58
CA VAL A 63 10.92 1.26 2.27
C VAL A 63 11.37 1.23 3.74
N GLN A 64 12.62 1.59 4.02
CA GLN A 64 13.13 1.72 5.39
C GLN A 64 12.32 2.74 6.20
N ARG A 65 12.02 3.90 5.62
CA ARG A 65 11.20 4.92 6.28
C ARG A 65 9.78 4.42 6.56
N VAL A 66 9.19 3.70 5.62
CA VAL A 66 7.85 3.11 5.81
C VAL A 66 7.86 2.16 7.01
N LEU A 67 8.86 1.27 7.09
CA LEU A 67 8.99 0.32 8.20
C LEU A 67 9.24 1.02 9.54
N GLU A 68 10.08 2.05 9.57
CA GLU A 68 10.36 2.83 10.79
C GLU A 68 9.13 3.56 11.32
N ASN A 69 8.26 4.03 10.42
CA ASN A 69 7.03 4.73 10.79
C ASN A 69 5.83 3.80 10.98
N ALA A 70 5.97 2.52 10.69
CA ALA A 70 4.87 1.59 10.79
C ALA A 70 4.58 1.19 12.23
N ARG A 71 3.28 1.04 12.52
CA ARG A 71 2.78 0.45 13.76
C ARG A 71 1.95 -0.76 13.37
N VAL A 72 2.41 -1.95 13.74
CA VAL A 72 1.68 -3.18 13.44
C VAL A 72 0.44 -3.28 14.35
N VAL A 73 -0.71 -3.48 13.73
CA VAL A 73 -2.00 -3.58 14.43
C VAL A 73 -2.15 -4.98 15.00
N ASP A 74 -2.54 -5.06 16.28
CA ASP A 74 -2.94 -6.30 16.90
C ASP A 74 -4.40 -6.59 16.54
N LYS A 75 -4.63 -7.56 15.66
CA LYS A 75 -5.97 -7.93 15.18
C LYS A 75 -6.90 -8.38 16.30
N SER A 76 -6.37 -8.89 17.39
CA SER A 76 -7.18 -9.32 18.53
C SER A 76 -7.91 -8.16 19.23
N LEU A 77 -7.44 -6.94 19.03
CA LEU A 77 -8.02 -5.72 19.60
C LEU A 77 -9.05 -5.06 18.68
N LEU A 78 -9.23 -5.56 17.47
CA LEU A 78 -10.17 -5.02 16.50
C LEU A 78 -11.56 -5.61 16.74
N ASN A 79 -12.59 -4.85 16.35
CA ASN A 79 -13.97 -5.33 16.39
C ASN A 79 -14.69 -5.02 15.07
N SER A 80 -15.86 -5.64 14.88
CA SER A 80 -16.69 -5.43 13.71
C SER A 80 -17.93 -4.56 13.96
N ASP A 81 -17.98 -3.87 15.10
CA ASP A 81 -19.11 -3.00 15.45
C ASP A 81 -19.14 -1.72 14.61
N THR A 82 -17.96 -1.18 14.36
CA THR A 82 -17.79 0.02 13.54
C THR A 82 -16.70 -0.20 12.48
N VAL A 83 -16.80 0.55 11.39
CA VAL A 83 -15.79 0.50 10.33
C VAL A 83 -14.48 1.12 10.82
N GLY A 84 -13.38 0.43 10.59
CA GLY A 84 -12.05 0.90 10.92
C GLY A 84 -11.00 0.27 10.02
N LEU A 85 -9.73 0.43 10.40
CA LEU A 85 -8.63 -0.21 9.68
C LEU A 85 -8.80 -1.73 9.73
N LEU A 86 -8.55 -2.38 8.59
CA LEU A 86 -8.69 -3.80 8.35
C LEU A 86 -10.15 -4.31 8.36
N SER A 87 -11.14 -3.42 8.46
CA SER A 87 -12.53 -3.80 8.23
C SER A 87 -12.77 -4.11 6.77
N ARG A 88 -13.45 -5.22 6.51
CA ARG A 88 -14.02 -5.52 5.20
C ARG A 88 -15.47 -5.08 5.22
N VAL A 89 -15.81 -4.09 4.41
CA VAL A 89 -17.10 -3.42 4.43
C VAL A 89 -17.87 -3.73 3.15
N GLY A 90 -19.04 -4.35 3.31
CA GLY A 90 -19.99 -4.48 2.23
C GLY A 90 -20.84 -3.22 2.15
N ILE A 91 -20.91 -2.59 1.00
CA ILE A 91 -21.64 -1.35 0.79
C ILE A 91 -22.50 -1.42 -0.46
N THR A 92 -23.58 -0.64 -0.47
CA THR A 92 -24.47 -0.49 -1.64
C THR A 92 -24.61 0.98 -1.97
N ASN A 93 -24.37 1.32 -3.23
CA ASN A 93 -24.67 2.67 -3.76
C ASN A 93 -26.19 2.79 -3.84
N VAL A 94 -26.78 3.68 -3.03
CA VAL A 94 -28.22 3.83 -2.89
C VAL A 94 -28.89 4.25 -4.20
N ALA A 95 -28.24 5.07 -5.00
CA ALA A 95 -28.80 5.58 -6.26
C ALA A 95 -28.83 4.50 -7.36
N SER A 96 -27.76 3.73 -7.52
CA SER A 96 -27.64 2.71 -8.56
C SER A 96 -28.01 1.31 -8.11
N ASN A 97 -28.19 1.10 -6.81
CA ASN A 97 -28.44 -0.20 -6.19
C ASN A 97 -27.31 -1.21 -6.47
N HIS A 98 -26.09 -0.73 -6.72
CA HIS A 98 -24.91 -1.54 -6.97
C HIS A 98 -24.18 -1.82 -5.67
N SER A 99 -23.91 -3.10 -5.40
CA SER A 99 -23.20 -3.55 -4.19
C SER A 99 -21.75 -3.85 -4.50
N MET A 100 -20.89 -3.54 -3.53
CA MET A 100 -19.46 -3.80 -3.61
C MET A 100 -18.89 -4.04 -2.22
N SER A 101 -17.67 -4.54 -2.16
CA SER A 101 -16.99 -4.83 -0.90
C SER A 101 -15.56 -4.33 -0.96
N TYR A 102 -15.13 -3.62 0.09
CA TYR A 102 -13.76 -3.13 0.22
C TYR A 102 -13.18 -3.45 1.58
N THR A 103 -11.88 -3.70 1.61
CA THR A 103 -11.10 -3.77 2.85
C THR A 103 -10.32 -2.46 3.01
N ILE A 104 -10.41 -1.85 4.18
CA ILE A 104 -9.71 -0.59 4.48
C ILE A 104 -8.33 -0.92 5.01
N VAL A 105 -7.29 -0.42 4.34
CA VAL A 105 -5.90 -0.76 4.64
C VAL A 105 -5.02 0.49 4.71
N ASN A 106 -3.81 0.31 5.22
CA ASN A 106 -2.76 1.33 5.11
C ASN A 106 -2.52 1.68 3.64
N PRO A 107 -2.20 2.95 3.31
CA PRO A 107 -1.95 3.35 1.91
C PRO A 107 -0.94 2.47 1.16
N HIS A 108 0.07 1.95 1.85
CA HIS A 108 1.08 1.08 1.23
C HIS A 108 0.58 -0.33 0.91
N GLU A 109 -0.58 -0.71 1.47
CA GLU A 109 -1.23 -2.00 1.19
C GLU A 109 -2.38 -1.89 0.19
N ALA A 110 -2.74 -0.67 -0.23
CA ALA A 110 -3.87 -0.44 -1.12
C ALA A 110 -3.66 -1.12 -2.48
N ASN A 111 -4.70 -1.83 -2.92
CA ASN A 111 -4.74 -2.51 -4.21
C ASN A 111 -6.19 -2.67 -4.65
N LEU A 112 -6.63 -1.84 -5.58
CA LEU A 112 -8.02 -1.83 -6.03
C LEU A 112 -8.45 -3.15 -6.67
N ALA A 113 -7.54 -3.84 -7.35
CA ALA A 113 -7.82 -5.14 -7.94
C ALA A 113 -8.20 -6.20 -6.89
N ASP A 114 -7.63 -6.08 -5.68
CA ASP A 114 -7.93 -6.96 -4.55
C ASP A 114 -9.02 -6.40 -3.62
N GLY A 115 -9.67 -5.30 -4.00
CA GLY A 115 -10.67 -4.64 -3.19
C GLY A 115 -10.11 -3.97 -1.94
N LYS A 116 -8.83 -3.63 -1.93
CA LYS A 116 -8.17 -2.96 -0.81
C LYS A 116 -8.05 -1.46 -1.08
N ILE A 117 -8.72 -0.65 -0.27
CA ILE A 117 -8.69 0.81 -0.39
C ILE A 117 -7.90 1.42 0.75
N SER A 118 -7.22 2.52 0.45
CA SER A 118 -6.47 3.27 1.45
C SER A 118 -7.40 3.84 2.51
N VAL A 119 -7.00 3.77 3.77
CA VAL A 119 -7.67 4.45 4.88
C VAL A 119 -7.82 5.95 4.62
N LYS A 120 -6.98 6.53 3.80
CA LYS A 120 -7.01 7.95 3.41
C LYS A 120 -7.91 8.24 2.21
N SER A 121 -8.46 7.22 1.55
CA SER A 121 -9.33 7.41 0.40
C SER A 121 -10.66 8.07 0.79
N PRO A 122 -11.32 8.81 -0.14
CA PRO A 122 -12.60 9.45 0.15
C PRO A 122 -13.69 8.48 0.63
N ILE A 123 -13.75 7.29 0.02
CA ILE A 123 -14.74 6.27 0.42
C ILE A 123 -14.43 5.76 1.83
N ALA A 124 -13.19 5.42 2.12
CA ALA A 124 -12.80 4.96 3.46
C ALA A 124 -13.08 6.02 4.52
N GLN A 125 -12.76 7.27 4.26
CA GLN A 125 -13.00 8.37 5.20
C GLN A 125 -14.48 8.58 5.49
N ALA A 126 -15.35 8.36 4.51
CA ALA A 126 -16.79 8.44 4.70
C ALA A 126 -17.33 7.27 5.55
N LEU A 127 -16.72 6.08 5.44
CA LEU A 127 -17.19 4.87 6.11
C LEU A 127 -16.69 4.73 7.55
N ILE A 128 -15.48 5.18 7.84
CA ILE A 128 -14.83 4.99 9.14
C ILE A 128 -15.68 5.55 10.29
N GLY A 129 -15.83 4.76 11.35
CA GLY A 129 -16.59 5.14 12.53
C GLY A 129 -18.10 4.89 12.43
N ASN A 130 -18.60 4.46 11.30
CA ASN A 130 -20.02 4.19 11.08
C ASN A 130 -20.34 2.70 11.26
N LYS A 131 -21.62 2.38 11.31
CA LYS A 131 -22.14 1.05 11.63
C LYS A 131 -22.97 0.49 10.50
N VAL A 132 -23.24 -0.81 10.54
CA VAL A 132 -24.19 -1.47 9.63
C VAL A 132 -25.54 -0.75 9.69
N GLY A 133 -26.08 -0.48 8.51
CA GLY A 133 -27.34 0.25 8.34
C GLY A 133 -27.18 1.74 8.14
N ASP A 134 -26.02 2.33 8.46
CA ASP A 134 -25.77 3.74 8.24
C ASP A 134 -25.64 4.03 6.74
N VAL A 135 -26.16 5.20 6.34
CA VAL A 135 -25.95 5.74 4.99
C VAL A 135 -25.01 6.91 5.09
N VAL A 136 -23.93 6.88 4.35
CA VAL A 136 -22.88 7.91 4.37
C VAL A 136 -22.73 8.55 3.00
N GLU A 137 -22.23 9.76 2.97
CA GLU A 137 -21.91 10.48 1.73
C GLU A 137 -20.40 10.47 1.51
N ALA A 138 -19.98 10.01 0.33
CA ALA A 138 -18.58 10.06 -0.09
C ALA A 138 -18.43 11.00 -1.27
N ARG A 139 -17.40 11.85 -1.20
CA ARG A 139 -17.05 12.75 -2.31
C ARG A 139 -15.98 12.09 -3.15
N VAL A 140 -16.33 11.74 -4.37
CA VAL A 140 -15.43 11.12 -5.34
C VAL A 140 -15.30 12.03 -6.57
N PRO A 141 -14.33 11.82 -7.48
CA PRO A 141 -14.15 12.69 -8.64
C PRO A 141 -15.42 12.86 -9.50
N ALA A 142 -16.27 11.84 -9.57
CA ALA A 142 -17.53 11.89 -10.31
C ALA A 142 -18.67 12.64 -9.60
N GLY A 143 -18.47 13.06 -8.35
CA GLY A 143 -19.47 13.77 -7.54
C GLY A 143 -19.68 13.16 -6.17
N VAL A 144 -20.83 13.44 -5.56
CA VAL A 144 -21.20 12.89 -4.25
C VAL A 144 -22.02 11.64 -4.45
N ILE A 145 -21.64 10.55 -3.78
CA ILE A 145 -22.39 9.30 -3.77
C ILE A 145 -22.84 8.96 -2.36
N LYS A 146 -24.02 8.32 -2.25
CA LYS A 146 -24.55 7.83 -0.99
C LYS A 146 -24.35 6.32 -0.92
N LEU A 147 -23.73 5.85 0.16
CA LEU A 147 -23.40 4.46 0.37
C LEU A 147 -24.05 3.97 1.66
N ARG A 148 -24.77 2.85 1.56
CA ARG A 148 -25.31 2.15 2.74
C ARG A 148 -24.34 1.07 3.16
N ILE A 149 -24.05 1.01 4.45
CA ILE A 149 -23.21 -0.04 5.01
C ILE A 149 -24.06 -1.27 5.26
N ASP A 150 -23.76 -2.35 4.53
CA ASP A 150 -24.53 -3.60 4.60
C ASP A 150 -23.91 -4.61 5.56
N SER A 151 -22.58 -4.66 5.64
CA SER A 151 -21.86 -5.59 6.48
C SER A 151 -20.51 -5.04 6.89
N ILE A 152 -20.03 -5.47 8.05
CA ILE A 152 -18.68 -5.17 8.55
C ILE A 152 -18.10 -6.49 9.05
N GLU A 153 -16.95 -6.88 8.47
CA GLU A 153 -16.21 -8.06 8.87
C GLU A 153 -14.75 -7.67 9.12
N LEU A 154 -14.04 -8.43 9.94
CA LEU A 154 -12.58 -8.30 10.07
C LEU A 154 -11.92 -9.19 9.01
N SER A 155 -10.93 -8.64 8.32
CA SER A 155 -10.21 -9.39 7.29
C SER A 155 -9.00 -10.15 7.86
#